data_3d8d2858fe5a1a560edad3b1a0e94c33
#
_entry.id   3d8d2858fe5a1a560edad3b1a0e94c33
#
_cell.length_a   1.000
_cell.length_b   1.000
_cell.length_c   1.000
_cell.angle_alpha   90.00
_cell.angle_beta   90.00
_cell.angle_gamma   90.00
#
_symmetry.space_group_name_H-M   'P 1'
#
loop_
_entity.id
_entity.type
_entity.pdbx_description
1 polymer ?
#
loop_
_entity_poly.entity_id
_entity_poly.type
_entity_poly.pdbx_seq_one_letter_code
_entity_poly.pdbx_strand_id
1 'polypeptide(L)'
;MAFKTNQDENEEKTPYTVEQQEQDDDDDDEEEVEEQVWDDWEGDDGDSDSDFICLFCDSNFDSCSSLFQHCTSVHHFDFHAVTNSLNLDFYASFKLINYIRSKVSENSCWSCGLAFQSKHDLQNHLHDVIDFNAIKPLWHDDRYLKPFMQDDSLLYNFGEFEEGEDEQTSIMDEDLVSELKYALETNSVDQDAFSDEHSNLPSSSAKELVNGKDSRVCMSLSSIDKDREEGSLMDNPHNHIATHIKKVNESYFGSYSSFGIHREMLSDKARMDAYGQAISKNPSLLNGAVVMDVGCGTGILSLFAAQAGASRVIAVEASAKMAAVASRVAKDNNLLSSKNETRVNGNQKGVVEVVHGMVEEIDKIVELQPHSVDVLLSEWMGYCLLYESMLGSVLYARDRYLKPGGAILPDTATIFVAGFGKGGTSLPFWENVCDFDMSSIGEELVTDAARYPIVDVIDHQDLVTSSTILQTFDLATMKPDEVDFTATASLEPKSSTSCCWCYGVVLWFDTGFTTRFCKETPAVLSTSPYTPKTHWSQTILTFREPIAIGTGEDNARKPETIGTEVYPAAKIDLRVSIVRSTEHRSIDISMEAAGVSSDGRRHSWPVQLISLQ
;
A
#
# COMPACT_ATOMS: atom_id res chain seq x y z
N MET A 1 -70.49 -7.54 -0.60
CA MET A 1 -71.16 -6.75 -1.63
C MET A 1 -70.08 -6.34 -2.60
N ALA A 2 -69.76 -7.09 -3.68
CA ALA A 2 -70.52 -7.29 -4.94
C ALA A 2 -70.66 -5.93 -5.67
N PHE A 3 -70.02 -5.74 -6.79
CA PHE A 3 -70.23 -6.04 -8.17
C PHE A 3 -69.21 -5.24 -9.00
N LYS A 4 -68.38 -5.83 -9.86
CA LYS A 4 -68.60 -6.20 -11.31
C LYS A 4 -68.43 -4.98 -12.24
N THR A 5 -67.50 -5.12 -13.13
CA THR A 5 -67.37 -5.51 -14.56
C THR A 5 -67.71 -4.37 -15.52
N ASN A 6 -67.14 -4.18 -16.64
CA ASN A 6 -66.74 -4.84 -17.85
C ASN A 6 -66.00 -3.85 -18.77
N GLN A 7 -65.04 -4.31 -19.56
CA GLN A 7 -65.06 -4.66 -21.00
C GLN A 7 -65.29 -3.47 -21.93
N ASP A 8 -64.58 -3.28 -22.91
CA ASP A 8 -64.01 -3.86 -24.13
C ASP A 8 -63.93 -2.75 -25.18
N GLU A 9 -63.14 -2.82 -26.04
CA GLU A 9 -62.94 -3.11 -27.47
C GLU A 9 -62.14 -2.03 -28.18
N ASN A 10 -61.03 -2.40 -28.77
CA ASN A 10 -60.74 -2.81 -30.14
C ASN A 10 -60.61 -1.70 -31.21
N GLU A 11 -59.57 -1.94 -32.01
CA GLU A 11 -59.38 -1.62 -33.44
C GLU A 11 -58.93 -0.19 -33.80
N GLU A 12 -58.03 0.10 -34.72
CA GLU A 12 -57.66 -0.57 -35.98
C GLU A 12 -56.36 0.02 -36.53
N LYS A 13 -55.64 -0.78 -37.30
CA LYS A 13 -54.49 -0.46 -38.16
C LYS A 13 -54.88 0.42 -39.34
N THR A 14 -53.97 1.24 -39.85
CA THR A 14 -53.29 1.03 -41.13
C THR A 14 -52.51 2.28 -41.59
N PRO A 15 -51.67 2.17 -42.63
CA PRO A 15 -50.43 2.91 -42.77
C PRO A 15 -50.49 3.96 -43.88
N TYR A 16 -49.58 4.92 -43.93
CA TYR A 16 -49.33 5.68 -45.13
C TYR A 16 -47.82 5.93 -45.37
N THR A 17 -47.44 5.61 -46.54
CA THR A 17 -46.33 5.71 -47.45
C THR A 17 -45.57 7.03 -47.46
N VAL A 18 -44.24 6.87 -47.53
CA VAL A 18 -43.20 7.50 -48.34
C VAL A 18 -43.56 8.72 -49.18
N GLU A 19 -42.85 9.82 -48.99
CA GLU A 19 -42.36 10.69 -50.06
C GLU A 19 -40.96 11.21 -49.71
N GLN A 20 -40.06 11.00 -50.64
CA GLN A 20 -38.69 11.54 -50.74
C GLN A 20 -38.75 13.02 -51.12
N GLN A 21 -37.92 13.84 -50.49
CA GLN A 21 -37.29 14.96 -51.18
C GLN A 21 -35.87 15.21 -50.64
N GLU A 22 -35.00 15.42 -51.55
CA GLU A 22 -33.56 15.51 -51.51
C GLU A 22 -33.05 16.86 -51.02
N GLN A 23 -31.82 16.80 -50.50
CA GLN A 23 -30.74 17.82 -50.48
C GLN A 23 -30.89 19.03 -49.56
N ASP A 24 -29.96 19.08 -48.59
CA ASP A 24 -28.83 20.03 -48.66
C ASP A 24 -27.75 19.60 -47.66
N ASP A 25 -26.53 19.75 -48.14
CA ASP A 25 -25.26 19.47 -47.47
C ASP A 25 -25.06 20.40 -46.24
N ASP A 26 -24.76 19.82 -45.08
CA ASP A 26 -24.00 20.50 -44.03
C ASP A 26 -22.99 19.49 -43.46
N ASP A 27 -21.69 19.84 -43.66
CA ASP A 27 -20.52 19.19 -43.11
C ASP A 27 -20.55 19.28 -41.59
N ASP A 28 -20.96 18.20 -40.91
CA ASP A 28 -20.68 17.98 -39.50
C ASP A 28 -19.46 17.05 -39.39
N ASP A 29 -18.32 17.65 -39.03
CA ASP A 29 -17.15 16.96 -38.54
C ASP A 29 -17.50 16.12 -37.31
N GLU A 30 -17.83 14.84 -37.52
CA GLU A 30 -17.85 13.84 -36.46
C GLU A 30 -16.40 13.56 -36.06
N GLU A 31 -15.92 14.24 -35.01
CA GLU A 31 -14.77 13.78 -34.25
C GLU A 31 -15.12 12.41 -33.68
N GLU A 32 -14.59 11.36 -34.31
CA GLU A 32 -14.51 10.03 -33.73
C GLU A 32 -13.79 10.13 -32.39
N VAL A 33 -14.56 10.06 -31.31
CA VAL A 33 -14.02 9.83 -29.96
C VAL A 33 -13.55 8.39 -29.95
N GLU A 34 -12.26 8.16 -30.21
CA GLU A 34 -11.62 6.89 -29.92
C GLU A 34 -11.86 6.56 -28.44
N GLU A 35 -12.70 5.58 -28.19
CA GLU A 35 -12.73 4.87 -26.91
C GLU A 35 -11.35 4.22 -26.74
N GLN A 36 -10.48 4.87 -25.98
CA GLN A 36 -9.27 4.23 -25.49
C GLN A 36 -9.68 3.14 -24.51
N VAL A 37 -9.80 1.93 -25.02
CA VAL A 37 -9.80 0.69 -24.26
C VAL A 37 -8.43 0.58 -23.61
N TRP A 38 -8.39 0.27 -22.31
CA TRP A 38 -7.18 0.05 -21.51
C TRP A 38 -6.55 -1.31 -21.84
N ASP A 39 -6.14 -1.53 -23.11
CA ASP A 39 -5.52 -2.77 -23.58
C ASP A 39 -4.03 -2.63 -23.90
N ASP A 40 -3.37 -1.54 -23.49
CA ASP A 40 -1.93 -1.36 -23.70
C ASP A 40 -1.09 -1.92 -22.54
N TRP A 41 -1.33 -3.19 -22.17
CA TRP A 41 -0.35 -4.02 -21.48
C TRP A 41 0.34 -4.91 -22.53
N GLU A 42 1.08 -4.31 -23.47
CA GLU A 42 2.12 -5.06 -24.14
C GLU A 42 3.18 -5.38 -23.10
N GLY A 43 3.17 -6.63 -22.64
CA GLY A 43 4.27 -7.19 -21.88
C GLY A 43 5.53 -7.04 -22.74
N ASP A 44 6.48 -6.28 -22.23
CA ASP A 44 7.84 -6.33 -22.71
C ASP A 44 8.38 -7.73 -22.37
N ASP A 45 8.22 -8.69 -23.32
CA ASP A 45 8.85 -10.00 -23.29
C ASP A 45 10.37 -9.88 -23.48
N GLY A 46 10.97 -8.89 -22.84
CA GLY A 46 12.39 -8.84 -22.60
C GLY A 46 12.70 -9.87 -21.52
N ASP A 47 13.37 -10.94 -21.93
CA ASP A 47 14.18 -11.82 -21.08
C ASP A 47 15.05 -10.91 -20.18
N SER A 48 14.50 -10.45 -19.05
CA SER A 48 15.27 -9.72 -18.07
C SER A 48 16.12 -10.75 -17.34
N ASP A 49 17.38 -10.89 -17.79
CA ASP A 49 18.44 -11.43 -16.95
C ASP A 49 18.33 -10.72 -15.59
N SER A 50 17.73 -11.38 -14.60
CA SER A 50 17.57 -10.83 -13.26
C SER A 50 18.94 -10.81 -12.60
N ASP A 51 19.64 -9.67 -12.68
CA ASP A 51 20.93 -9.45 -12.05
C ASP A 51 20.77 -9.38 -10.54
N PHE A 52 21.41 -10.30 -9.83
CA PHE A 52 21.48 -10.32 -8.36
C PHE A 52 22.69 -9.51 -7.88
N ILE A 53 22.48 -8.31 -7.36
CA ILE A 53 23.53 -7.42 -6.88
C ILE A 53 23.98 -7.84 -5.48
N CYS A 54 25.31 -7.93 -5.25
CA CYS A 54 25.88 -8.28 -3.94
C CYS A 54 25.44 -7.30 -2.84
N LEU A 55 25.26 -7.80 -1.62
CA LEU A 55 24.88 -6.98 -0.45
C LEU A 55 25.96 -5.94 -0.07
N PHE A 56 27.23 -6.17 -0.42
CA PHE A 56 28.38 -5.40 0.08
C PHE A 56 29.21 -4.71 -1.00
N CYS A 57 29.12 -5.18 -2.26
CA CYS A 57 29.88 -4.61 -3.38
C CYS A 57 29.01 -4.48 -4.65
N ASP A 58 29.59 -4.00 -5.76
CA ASP A 58 28.86 -3.76 -7.01
C ASP A 58 28.94 -4.97 -7.98
N SER A 59 29.17 -6.18 -7.47
CA SER A 59 29.23 -7.40 -8.28
C SER A 59 27.82 -7.93 -8.52
N ASN A 60 27.54 -8.32 -9.77
CA ASN A 60 26.29 -8.92 -10.21
C ASN A 60 26.44 -10.43 -10.41
N PHE A 61 25.36 -11.17 -10.21
CA PHE A 61 25.29 -12.62 -10.29
C PHE A 61 24.02 -13.07 -10.99
N ASP A 62 24.06 -14.21 -11.64
CA ASP A 62 22.95 -14.80 -12.39
C ASP A 62 21.97 -15.56 -11.46
N SER A 63 22.32 -15.77 -10.20
CA SER A 63 21.50 -16.49 -9.23
C SER A 63 21.76 -16.05 -7.78
N CYS A 64 20.75 -16.23 -6.96
CA CYS A 64 20.78 -15.99 -5.52
C CYS A 64 21.87 -16.82 -4.82
N SER A 65 22.01 -18.11 -5.19
CA SER A 65 23.05 -18.99 -4.67
C SER A 65 24.47 -18.47 -4.95
N SER A 66 24.75 -18.06 -6.19
CA SER A 66 26.04 -17.49 -6.56
C SER A 66 26.33 -16.20 -5.79
N LEU A 67 25.32 -15.36 -5.57
CA LEU A 67 25.44 -14.16 -4.76
C LEU A 67 25.78 -14.48 -3.30
N PHE A 68 25.06 -15.39 -2.66
CA PHE A 68 25.34 -15.77 -1.25
C PHE A 68 26.67 -16.47 -1.09
N GLN A 69 27.07 -17.31 -2.06
CA GLN A 69 28.41 -17.90 -2.07
C GLN A 69 29.51 -16.82 -2.16
N HIS A 70 29.31 -15.77 -2.97
CA HIS A 70 30.19 -14.63 -3.02
C HIS A 70 30.20 -13.85 -1.68
N CYS A 71 29.05 -13.60 -1.07
CA CYS A 71 28.96 -12.95 0.24
C CYS A 71 29.76 -13.72 1.29
N THR A 72 29.67 -15.04 1.30
CA THR A 72 30.41 -15.90 2.23
C THR A 72 31.91 -15.89 1.95
N SER A 73 32.33 -16.04 0.69
CA SER A 73 33.74 -16.18 0.34
C SER A 73 34.54 -14.88 0.37
N VAL A 74 33.92 -13.75 -0.02
CA VAL A 74 34.58 -12.44 -0.19
C VAL A 74 34.32 -11.50 0.98
N HIS A 75 33.10 -11.52 1.52
CA HIS A 75 32.69 -10.60 2.58
C HIS A 75 32.55 -11.27 3.95
N HIS A 76 32.85 -12.57 4.04
CA HIS A 76 32.76 -13.36 5.28
C HIS A 76 31.38 -13.26 5.94
N PHE A 77 30.33 -13.16 5.12
CA PHE A 77 28.94 -13.07 5.54
C PHE A 77 28.15 -14.26 4.98
N ASP A 78 27.87 -15.22 5.83
CA ASP A 78 27.03 -16.38 5.51
C ASP A 78 25.58 -16.07 5.89
N PHE A 79 24.77 -15.73 4.90
CA PHE A 79 23.36 -15.38 5.09
C PHE A 79 22.56 -16.54 5.68
N HIS A 80 22.76 -17.76 5.16
CA HIS A 80 22.04 -18.94 5.63
C HIS A 80 22.43 -19.33 7.07
N ALA A 81 23.72 -19.25 7.41
CA ALA A 81 24.15 -19.49 8.79
C ALA A 81 23.53 -18.47 9.76
N VAL A 82 23.43 -17.20 9.36
CA VAL A 82 22.81 -16.12 10.16
C VAL A 82 21.31 -16.36 10.34
N THR A 83 20.59 -16.61 9.25
CA THR A 83 19.12 -16.85 9.30
C THR A 83 18.79 -18.07 10.13
N ASN A 84 19.52 -19.17 9.97
CA ASN A 84 19.33 -20.39 10.74
C ASN A 84 19.68 -20.20 12.23
N SER A 85 20.82 -19.58 12.55
CA SER A 85 21.28 -19.40 13.95
C SER A 85 20.34 -18.51 14.77
N LEU A 86 19.71 -17.51 14.12
CA LEU A 86 18.78 -16.57 14.74
C LEU A 86 17.33 -17.00 14.58
N ASN A 87 17.06 -18.09 13.90
CA ASN A 87 15.72 -18.58 13.52
C ASN A 87 14.89 -17.43 12.94
N LEU A 88 15.42 -16.78 11.89
CA LEU A 88 14.73 -15.68 11.23
C LEU A 88 13.67 -16.25 10.29
N ASP A 89 12.46 -15.70 10.37
CA ASP A 89 11.44 -15.93 9.36
C ASP A 89 11.73 -15.08 8.10
N PHE A 90 10.93 -15.26 7.06
CA PHE A 90 11.04 -14.51 5.83
C PHE A 90 11.12 -13.00 6.08
N TYR A 91 10.19 -12.44 6.87
CA TYR A 91 10.12 -11.00 7.11
C TYR A 91 11.33 -10.46 7.89
N ALA A 92 11.85 -11.22 8.84
CA ALA A 92 13.06 -10.86 9.55
C ALA A 92 14.29 -10.95 8.65
N SER A 93 14.35 -11.93 7.74
CA SER A 93 15.38 -12.06 6.71
C SER A 93 15.31 -10.93 5.69
N PHE A 94 14.12 -10.58 5.24
CA PHE A 94 13.84 -9.44 4.37
C PHE A 94 14.32 -8.11 5.00
N LYS A 95 13.97 -7.88 6.26
CA LYS A 95 14.45 -6.72 7.02
C LYS A 95 15.96 -6.69 7.14
N LEU A 96 16.60 -7.84 7.36
CA LEU A 96 18.07 -7.94 7.46
C LEU A 96 18.73 -7.53 6.14
N ILE A 97 18.25 -8.02 5.00
CA ILE A 97 18.76 -7.65 3.67
C ILE A 97 18.66 -6.13 3.48
N ASN A 98 17.51 -5.54 3.69
CA ASN A 98 17.28 -4.11 3.52
C ASN A 98 18.10 -3.25 4.49
N TYR A 99 18.27 -3.71 5.73
CA TYR A 99 19.14 -3.07 6.71
C TYR A 99 20.60 -3.03 6.23
N ILE A 100 21.13 -4.17 5.77
CA ILE A 100 22.49 -4.24 5.23
C ILE A 100 22.65 -3.31 4.03
N ARG A 101 21.73 -3.34 3.06
CA ARG A 101 21.70 -2.45 1.90
C ARG A 101 21.76 -0.98 2.33
N SER A 102 20.91 -0.58 3.26
CA SER A 102 20.85 0.78 3.81
C SER A 102 22.19 1.18 4.45
N LYS A 103 22.79 0.33 5.27
CA LYS A 103 24.07 0.65 5.94
C LYS A 103 25.23 0.73 4.99
N VAL A 104 25.31 -0.20 4.04
CA VAL A 104 26.37 -0.19 3.03
C VAL A 104 26.30 1.06 2.13
N SER A 105 25.10 1.51 1.77
CA SER A 105 24.91 2.75 1.00
C SER A 105 25.36 4.01 1.76
N GLU A 106 25.25 4.00 3.08
CA GLU A 106 25.72 5.06 3.97
C GLU A 106 27.26 4.97 4.24
N ASN A 107 27.98 4.04 3.60
CA ASN A 107 29.36 3.67 3.92
C ASN A 107 29.54 3.33 5.41
N SER A 108 28.55 2.74 6.04
CA SER A 108 28.54 2.37 7.45
C SER A 108 28.58 0.86 7.60
N CYS A 109 29.32 0.36 8.58
CA CYS A 109 29.34 -1.07 8.87
C CYS A 109 28.00 -1.49 9.48
N TRP A 110 27.36 -2.48 8.88
CA TRP A 110 26.07 -3.01 9.31
C TRP A 110 26.08 -3.64 10.71
N SER A 111 27.26 -4.15 11.16
CA SER A 111 27.37 -4.82 12.46
C SER A 111 27.80 -3.90 13.60
N CYS A 112 28.78 -3.00 13.40
CA CYS A 112 29.28 -2.12 14.47
C CYS A 112 28.85 -0.64 14.31
N GLY A 113 28.23 -0.26 13.19
CA GLY A 113 27.74 1.10 12.93
C GLY A 113 28.84 2.14 12.66
N LEU A 114 30.13 1.74 12.52
CA LEU A 114 31.19 2.66 12.15
C LEU A 114 31.02 3.17 10.73
N ALA A 115 31.10 4.48 10.53
CA ALA A 115 31.02 5.12 9.22
C ALA A 115 32.42 5.32 8.64
N PHE A 116 32.55 5.11 7.32
CA PHE A 116 33.80 5.21 6.56
C PHE A 116 33.71 6.31 5.50
N GLN A 117 34.86 6.79 5.04
CA GLN A 117 34.91 7.85 4.02
C GLN A 117 34.68 7.32 2.61
N SER A 118 34.89 6.01 2.40
CA SER A 118 34.64 5.35 1.10
C SER A 118 34.12 3.94 1.27
N LYS A 119 33.44 3.43 0.22
CA LYS A 119 32.96 2.04 0.13
C LYS A 119 34.13 1.05 0.21
N HIS A 120 35.31 1.43 -0.34
CA HIS A 120 36.50 0.60 -0.28
C HIS A 120 37.02 0.43 1.15
N ASP A 121 36.99 1.48 1.98
CA ASP A 121 37.41 1.39 3.38
C ASP A 121 36.43 0.53 4.19
N LEU A 122 35.14 0.62 3.88
CA LEU A 122 34.12 -0.25 4.48
C LEU A 122 34.36 -1.72 4.13
N GLN A 123 34.67 -2.03 2.86
CA GLN A 123 34.92 -3.40 2.39
C GLN A 123 36.16 -4.03 3.03
N ASN A 124 37.17 -3.22 3.41
CA ASN A 124 38.37 -3.67 4.11
C ASN A 124 38.17 -3.78 5.64
N HIS A 125 37.00 -3.38 6.13
CA HIS A 125 36.68 -3.44 7.55
C HIS A 125 36.13 -4.82 7.92
N LEU A 126 36.92 -5.60 8.64
CA LEU A 126 36.56 -6.97 9.06
C LEU A 126 36.27 -7.01 10.56
N HIS A 127 35.43 -7.95 10.96
CA HIS A 127 35.16 -8.28 12.34
C HIS A 127 35.62 -9.70 12.64
N ASP A 128 36.34 -9.89 13.74
CA ASP A 128 36.78 -11.21 14.20
C ASP A 128 35.60 -12.06 14.71
N VAL A 129 34.62 -11.40 15.38
CA VAL A 129 33.40 -12.04 15.89
C VAL A 129 32.23 -11.04 15.82
N ILE A 130 31.09 -11.49 15.31
CA ILE A 130 29.84 -10.71 15.28
C ILE A 130 28.84 -11.33 16.25
N ASP A 131 28.41 -10.57 17.25
CA ASP A 131 27.31 -10.96 18.12
C ASP A 131 25.97 -10.61 17.45
N PHE A 132 25.41 -11.55 16.69
CA PHE A 132 24.17 -11.37 15.97
C PHE A 132 22.96 -11.09 16.89
N ASN A 133 22.96 -11.61 18.12
CA ASN A 133 21.89 -11.36 19.07
C ASN A 133 21.90 -9.90 19.57
N ALA A 134 23.09 -9.33 19.72
CA ALA A 134 23.21 -7.93 20.15
C ALA A 134 22.78 -6.94 19.06
N ILE A 135 22.96 -7.29 17.77
CA ILE A 135 22.63 -6.40 16.65
C ILE A 135 21.23 -6.65 16.08
N LYS A 136 20.58 -7.80 16.35
CA LYS A 136 19.22 -8.13 15.89
C LYS A 136 18.20 -6.98 16.10
N PRO A 137 18.18 -6.25 17.24
CA PRO A 137 17.26 -5.13 17.43
C PRO A 137 17.44 -3.98 16.42
N LEU A 138 18.61 -3.85 15.76
CA LEU A 138 18.90 -2.76 14.83
C LEU A 138 18.11 -2.87 13.52
N TRP A 139 17.74 -4.07 13.09
CA TRP A 139 16.93 -4.28 11.89
C TRP A 139 15.52 -4.80 12.17
N HIS A 140 15.13 -4.95 13.44
CA HIS A 140 13.78 -5.43 13.81
C HIS A 140 12.69 -4.37 13.55
N ASP A 141 13.05 -3.16 13.23
CA ASP A 141 12.17 -2.05 12.89
C ASP A 141 11.47 -2.28 11.54
N ASP A 142 10.15 -2.04 11.49
CA ASP A 142 9.30 -2.27 10.32
C ASP A 142 9.63 -1.34 9.13
N ARG A 143 10.38 -0.26 9.35
CA ARG A 143 10.93 0.56 8.25
C ARG A 143 11.77 -0.24 7.24
N TYR A 144 12.36 -1.36 7.66
CA TYR A 144 13.14 -2.27 6.79
C TYR A 144 12.28 -3.31 6.08
N LEU A 145 10.95 -3.29 6.26
CA LEU A 145 10.00 -3.98 5.37
C LEU A 145 9.89 -3.28 4.02
N LYS A 146 10.28 -2.01 3.94
CA LYS A 146 10.35 -1.29 2.68
C LYS A 146 11.63 -1.70 1.93
N PRO A 147 11.53 -2.14 0.66
CA PRO A 147 12.71 -2.40 -0.18
C PRO A 147 13.64 -1.19 -0.21
N PHE A 148 14.93 -1.42 -0.01
CA PHE A 148 15.94 -0.36 -0.08
C PHE A 148 16.27 0.01 -1.52
N MET A 149 16.29 -1.00 -2.41
CA MET A 149 16.49 -0.84 -3.85
C MET A 149 15.20 -1.20 -4.57
N GLN A 150 14.85 -0.44 -5.59
CA GLN A 150 13.80 -0.78 -6.53
C GLN A 150 14.27 -2.00 -7.34
N ASP A 151 13.35 -2.94 -7.60
CA ASP A 151 13.63 -4.15 -8.38
C ASP A 151 14.85 -4.96 -7.89
N ASP A 152 15.04 -5.05 -6.56
CA ASP A 152 16.08 -5.92 -5.99
C ASP A 152 15.70 -7.38 -6.17
N SER A 153 16.20 -7.99 -7.25
CA SER A 153 15.95 -9.39 -7.59
C SER A 153 16.18 -10.36 -6.42
N LEU A 154 17.09 -9.99 -5.49
CA LEU A 154 17.34 -10.79 -4.29
C LEU A 154 16.10 -10.89 -3.39
N LEU A 155 15.35 -9.79 -3.20
CA LEU A 155 14.17 -9.75 -2.32
C LEU A 155 13.00 -10.59 -2.88
N TYR A 156 12.96 -10.79 -4.19
CA TYR A 156 11.90 -11.56 -4.85
C TYR A 156 12.21 -13.07 -4.90
N ASN A 157 13.48 -13.45 -4.78
CA ASN A 157 13.91 -14.82 -5.04
C ASN A 157 14.56 -15.53 -3.84
N PHE A 158 14.96 -14.83 -2.75
CA PHE A 158 15.68 -15.49 -1.64
C PHE A 158 14.82 -16.47 -0.82
N GLY A 159 13.48 -16.38 -0.91
CA GLY A 159 12.56 -17.31 -0.26
C GLY A 159 12.34 -18.62 -1.01
N GLU A 160 12.76 -18.74 -2.26
CA GLU A 160 12.56 -19.95 -3.08
C GLU A 160 13.57 -21.07 -2.77
N PHE A 161 14.58 -20.82 -1.95
CA PHE A 161 15.67 -21.76 -1.69
C PHE A 161 15.46 -22.69 -0.49
N GLU A 162 14.34 -22.60 0.24
CA GLU A 162 14.11 -23.50 1.39
C GLU A 162 13.54 -24.88 1.01
N GLU A 163 13.18 -25.14 -0.27
CA GLU A 163 12.54 -26.40 -0.68
C GLU A 163 13.29 -27.24 -1.74
N GLY A 164 14.53 -26.92 -2.09
CA GLY A 164 15.21 -27.50 -3.26
C GLY A 164 16.52 -28.26 -3.06
N GLU A 165 16.90 -28.75 -1.87
CA GLU A 165 18.12 -29.58 -1.72
C GLU A 165 17.94 -30.78 -0.74
N ASP A 166 17.05 -31.72 -1.10
CA ASP A 166 17.13 -33.09 -0.63
C ASP A 166 17.28 -34.04 -1.83
N GLU A 167 18.38 -33.93 -2.58
CA GLU A 167 19.02 -35.03 -3.31
C GLU A 167 20.29 -34.56 -4.03
N GLN A 168 21.35 -34.34 -3.27
CA GLN A 168 22.71 -34.78 -3.61
C GLN A 168 23.66 -34.47 -2.45
N THR A 169 23.80 -35.44 -1.56
CA THR A 169 24.91 -35.50 -0.60
C THR A 169 26.23 -35.42 -1.36
N SER A 170 26.81 -34.26 -1.42
CA SER A 170 28.25 -34.12 -1.56
C SER A 170 28.84 -33.92 -0.17
N ILE A 171 29.53 -34.91 0.24
CA ILE A 171 30.44 -35.09 1.37
C ILE A 171 30.96 -33.70 1.84
N MET A 172 30.30 -33.14 2.85
CA MET A 172 30.90 -32.11 3.68
C MET A 172 31.77 -32.81 4.69
N ASP A 173 33.05 -32.48 4.70
CA ASP A 173 34.08 -33.03 5.55
C ASP A 173 33.62 -33.00 7.02
N GLU A 174 33.37 -34.19 7.59
CA GLU A 174 33.02 -34.37 9.02
C GLU A 174 34.09 -33.77 9.96
N ASP A 175 35.29 -33.53 9.43
CA ASP A 175 36.41 -32.90 10.16
C ASP A 175 36.16 -31.39 10.40
N LEU A 176 35.47 -30.67 9.49
CA LEU A 176 35.18 -29.23 9.66
C LEU A 176 34.08 -28.98 10.70
N VAL A 177 33.09 -29.88 10.77
CA VAL A 177 32.02 -29.84 11.78
C VAL A 177 32.54 -30.18 13.15
N SER A 178 33.54 -31.09 13.22
CA SER A 178 34.17 -31.46 14.47
C SER A 178 35.12 -30.39 15.01
N GLU A 179 35.82 -29.63 14.14
CA GLU A 179 36.66 -28.50 14.53
C GLU A 179 35.80 -27.32 15.05
N LEU A 180 34.65 -27.03 14.41
CA LEU A 180 33.74 -25.99 14.90
C LEU A 180 33.09 -26.36 16.24
N LYS A 181 32.75 -27.64 16.44
CA LYS A 181 32.25 -28.16 17.73
C LYS A 181 33.31 -28.09 18.82
N TYR A 182 34.54 -28.41 18.48
CA TYR A 182 35.68 -28.35 19.42
C TYR A 182 36.02 -26.91 19.82
N ALA A 183 35.90 -25.97 18.90
CA ALA A 183 36.10 -24.54 19.18
C ALA A 183 34.97 -23.94 20.05
N LEU A 184 33.76 -24.47 19.97
CA LEU A 184 32.63 -24.08 20.81
C LEU A 184 32.66 -24.73 22.20
N GLU A 185 33.21 -25.93 22.33
CA GLU A 185 33.31 -26.65 23.61
C GLU A 185 34.54 -26.25 24.44
N THR A 186 35.62 -25.75 23.82
CA THR A 186 36.84 -25.32 24.53
C THR A 186 36.74 -23.93 25.16
N ASN A 187 35.70 -23.13 24.86
CA ASN A 187 35.47 -21.83 25.48
C ASN A 187 34.53 -21.88 26.72
N SER A 188 34.19 -23.06 27.22
CA SER A 188 33.29 -23.22 28.39
C SER A 188 33.92 -23.83 29.64
N VAL A 189 35.25 -23.87 29.72
CA VAL A 189 35.94 -24.34 30.93
C VAL A 189 37.04 -23.34 31.27
N ASP A 190 36.77 -22.44 32.18
CA ASP A 190 37.63 -21.94 33.26
C ASP A 190 37.08 -20.61 33.82
N GLN A 191 36.11 -20.70 34.70
CA GLN A 191 35.83 -19.68 35.72
C GLN A 191 35.31 -20.36 37.00
N ASP A 192 36.25 -21.02 37.72
CA ASP A 192 36.11 -21.23 39.15
C ASP A 192 37.50 -21.18 39.76
N ALA A 193 37.81 -20.11 40.44
CA ALA A 193 38.66 -19.97 41.59
C ALA A 193 39.28 -18.54 41.67
N PHE A 194 38.74 -17.70 42.47
CA PHE A 194 39.40 -17.07 43.62
C PHE A 194 38.46 -16.09 44.30
N SER A 195 38.23 -16.38 45.55
CA SER A 195 37.50 -15.67 46.56
C SER A 195 38.24 -14.43 47.12
N ASP A 196 37.40 -13.49 47.62
CA ASP A 196 37.59 -12.58 48.76
C ASP A 196 38.57 -11.40 48.65
N GLU A 197 38.08 -10.23 48.80
CA GLU A 197 38.05 -9.35 49.99
C GLU A 197 37.89 -7.84 49.63
N HIS A 198 36.87 -7.28 50.31
CA HIS A 198 36.77 -5.94 50.90
C HIS A 198 36.91 -4.64 50.08
N SER A 199 35.83 -3.95 50.05
CA SER A 199 35.51 -2.71 50.79
C SER A 199 35.49 -1.38 50.02
N ASN A 200 34.36 -0.71 50.23
CA ASN A 200 34.17 0.75 50.39
C ASN A 200 33.93 1.64 49.17
N LEU A 201 32.66 2.01 49.09
CA LEU A 201 32.14 3.29 48.65
C LEU A 201 32.80 4.50 49.39
N PRO A 202 32.84 5.73 48.85
CA PRO A 202 31.62 6.52 48.92
C PRO A 202 31.33 7.46 47.71
N SER A 203 30.07 7.81 47.71
CA SER A 203 29.32 8.88 47.06
C SER A 203 29.94 10.29 47.12
N SER A 204 29.69 11.10 46.08
CA SER A 204 29.19 12.51 46.20
C SER A 204 29.08 13.16 44.84
N SER A 205 27.87 13.51 44.41
CA SER A 205 27.27 14.84 44.51
C SER A 205 27.74 15.88 43.51
N ALA A 206 26.87 16.13 42.51
CA ALA A 206 26.22 17.38 42.10
C ALA A 206 27.04 18.69 42.02
N LYS A 207 26.83 19.35 40.88
CA LYS A 207 26.32 20.74 40.70
C LYS A 207 26.75 21.26 39.33
N GLU A 208 25.78 21.58 38.47
CA GLU A 208 25.29 22.90 38.04
C GLU A 208 26.34 23.98 37.80
N LEU A 209 26.25 24.58 36.60
CA LEU A 209 26.17 26.02 36.25
C LEU A 209 26.45 26.19 34.75
N VAL A 210 25.46 26.52 33.91
CA VAL A 210 24.81 27.81 33.59
C VAL A 210 25.68 28.78 32.79
N ASN A 211 25.10 29.17 31.65
CA ASN A 211 25.21 30.44 30.90
C ASN A 211 26.30 30.65 29.87
N GLY A 212 25.82 31.02 28.67
CA GLY A 212 26.27 32.22 28.00
C GLY A 212 26.08 32.25 26.48
N LYS A 213 24.96 32.76 26.05
CA LYS A 213 24.69 33.82 25.05
C LYS A 213 25.46 33.91 23.73
N ASP A 214 24.63 33.94 22.68
CA ASP A 214 24.58 34.89 21.55
C ASP A 214 25.82 35.10 20.67
N SER A 215 25.62 34.84 19.37
CA SER A 215 25.77 35.91 18.38
C SER A 215 25.24 35.48 17.00
N ARG A 216 24.23 36.20 16.55
CA ARG A 216 23.78 36.35 15.15
C ARG A 216 24.93 36.97 14.35
N VAL A 217 25.20 36.43 13.15
CA VAL A 217 25.68 37.27 12.05
C VAL A 217 24.91 36.93 10.79
N CYS A 218 24.12 37.92 10.43
CA CYS A 218 23.53 38.11 9.12
C CYS A 218 24.60 38.72 8.23
N MET A 219 24.87 38.19 7.04
CA MET A 219 25.49 38.97 5.98
C MET A 219 24.86 38.70 4.63
N SER A 220 24.50 39.81 4.05
CA SER A 220 23.84 40.11 2.82
C SER A 220 24.69 39.81 1.57
N LEU A 221 23.93 39.56 0.49
CA LEU A 221 24.35 39.55 -0.90
C LEU A 221 25.20 40.74 -1.33
N SER A 222 26.20 40.47 -2.15
CA SER A 222 26.54 41.32 -3.28
C SER A 222 27.20 40.52 -4.40
N SER A 223 26.67 40.75 -5.58
CA SER A 223 27.06 40.34 -6.92
C SER A 223 28.55 40.49 -7.24
N ILE A 224 29.12 39.51 -7.98
CA ILE A 224 30.16 39.76 -8.99
C ILE A 224 30.18 38.64 -10.04
N ASP A 225 30.30 39.05 -11.24
CA ASP A 225 30.40 38.61 -12.59
C ASP A 225 30.91 37.20 -12.99
N LYS A 226 30.42 36.87 -14.15
CA LYS A 226 30.66 35.85 -15.16
C LYS A 226 32.10 35.43 -15.46
N ASP A 227 32.11 34.23 -16.01
CA ASP A 227 33.08 33.53 -16.85
C ASP A 227 34.03 32.59 -16.11
N ARG A 228 33.70 31.29 -16.18
CA ARG A 228 34.60 30.24 -16.72
C ARG A 228 34.13 28.81 -16.46
N GLU A 229 34.12 28.06 -17.58
CA GLU A 229 34.44 26.62 -17.72
C GLU A 229 33.45 25.57 -17.15
N GLU A 230 32.88 24.86 -18.09
CA GLU A 230 32.28 23.55 -17.99
C GLU A 230 33.14 22.59 -17.16
N GLY A 231 32.71 22.38 -15.92
CA GLY A 231 33.16 21.31 -15.07
C GLY A 231 31.97 20.40 -14.83
N SER A 232 32.10 19.15 -15.21
CA SER A 232 31.21 18.04 -14.93
C SER A 232 30.62 18.18 -13.52
N LEU A 233 29.35 18.58 -13.41
CA LEU A 233 28.58 18.55 -12.19
C LEU A 233 28.35 17.06 -11.87
N MET A 234 28.96 16.57 -10.81
CA MET A 234 28.55 15.31 -10.17
C MET A 234 27.09 15.48 -9.79
N ASP A 235 26.21 14.77 -10.49
CA ASP A 235 24.80 14.71 -10.19
C ASP A 235 24.60 14.18 -8.77
N ASN A 236 24.01 15.00 -7.94
CA ASN A 236 23.73 14.67 -6.54
C ASN A 236 22.54 13.69 -6.53
N PRO A 237 22.66 12.47 -5.96
CA PRO A 237 21.59 11.48 -5.92
C PRO A 237 20.25 12.02 -5.40
N HIS A 238 20.28 12.97 -4.48
CA HIS A 238 19.08 13.65 -3.98
C HIS A 238 18.33 14.45 -5.05
N ASN A 239 19.03 14.97 -6.08
CA ASN A 239 18.36 15.67 -7.17
C ASN A 239 17.61 14.71 -8.11
N HIS A 240 18.11 13.49 -8.32
CA HIS A 240 17.45 12.47 -9.14
C HIS A 240 16.16 12.01 -8.48
N ILE A 241 16.18 11.67 -7.18
CA ILE A 241 15.00 11.25 -6.42
C ILE A 241 13.92 12.35 -6.43
N ALA A 242 14.31 13.59 -6.13
CA ALA A 242 13.36 14.71 -6.13
C ALA A 242 12.75 14.95 -7.52
N THR A 243 13.55 14.79 -8.59
CA THR A 243 13.08 14.93 -9.98
C THR A 243 12.15 13.78 -10.36
N HIS A 244 12.45 12.55 -9.93
CA HIS A 244 11.61 11.38 -10.15
C HIS A 244 10.25 11.53 -9.45
N ILE A 245 10.22 11.83 -8.15
CA ILE A 245 8.99 12.09 -7.39
C ILE A 245 8.15 13.19 -8.07
N LYS A 246 8.80 14.24 -8.56
CA LYS A 246 8.11 15.31 -9.28
C LYS A 246 7.45 14.80 -10.57
N LYS A 247 8.15 13.97 -11.35
CA LYS A 247 7.62 13.39 -12.59
C LYS A 247 6.43 12.46 -12.31
N VAL A 248 6.53 11.60 -11.30
CA VAL A 248 5.43 10.72 -10.88
C VAL A 248 4.22 11.55 -10.43
N ASN A 249 4.43 12.61 -9.64
CA ASN A 249 3.36 13.51 -9.25
C ASN A 249 2.73 14.25 -10.44
N GLU A 250 3.53 14.69 -11.42
CA GLU A 250 3.02 15.32 -12.64
C GLU A 250 2.16 14.37 -13.46
N SER A 251 2.56 13.10 -13.61
CA SER A 251 1.77 12.07 -14.26
C SER A 251 0.47 11.78 -13.48
N TYR A 252 0.56 11.57 -12.18
CA TYR A 252 -0.59 11.32 -11.30
C TYR A 252 -1.62 12.45 -11.34
N PHE A 253 -1.20 13.71 -11.16
CA PHE A 253 -2.12 14.86 -11.23
C PHE A 253 -2.60 15.10 -12.67
N GLY A 254 -1.85 14.64 -13.68
CA GLY A 254 -2.25 14.62 -15.08
C GLY A 254 -3.45 13.70 -15.32
N SER A 255 -3.40 12.46 -14.83
CA SER A 255 -4.50 11.50 -14.93
C SER A 255 -5.78 12.02 -14.23
N TYR A 256 -5.64 12.58 -13.04
CA TYR A 256 -6.74 13.23 -12.31
C TYR A 256 -7.20 14.57 -12.92
N SER A 257 -6.56 15.04 -14.00
CA SER A 257 -7.06 16.18 -14.77
C SER A 257 -8.10 15.78 -15.82
N SER A 258 -8.37 14.48 -16.01
CA SER A 258 -9.38 13.94 -16.93
C SER A 258 -10.78 14.02 -16.32
N PHE A 259 -11.78 14.41 -17.12
CA PHE A 259 -13.18 14.38 -16.68
C PHE A 259 -13.76 12.97 -16.60
N GLY A 260 -13.18 12.01 -17.31
CA GLY A 260 -13.61 10.60 -17.29
C GLY A 260 -13.57 10.02 -15.88
N ILE A 261 -12.41 10.08 -15.21
CA ILE A 261 -12.24 9.58 -13.84
C ILE A 261 -13.15 10.30 -12.83
N HIS A 262 -13.33 11.62 -12.98
CA HIS A 262 -14.27 12.35 -12.11
C HIS A 262 -15.72 11.96 -12.34
N ARG A 263 -16.12 11.68 -13.60
CA ARG A 263 -17.44 11.15 -13.91
C ARG A 263 -17.65 9.79 -13.26
N GLU A 264 -16.68 8.90 -13.34
CA GLU A 264 -16.73 7.59 -12.70
C GLU A 264 -16.92 7.72 -11.19
N MET A 265 -16.06 8.48 -10.50
CA MET A 265 -16.15 8.73 -9.06
C MET A 265 -17.48 9.41 -8.65
N LEU A 266 -18.00 10.35 -9.44
CA LEU A 266 -19.28 11.00 -9.15
C LEU A 266 -20.48 10.12 -9.45
N SER A 267 -20.34 9.12 -10.34
CA SER A 267 -21.37 8.14 -10.66
C SER A 267 -21.41 6.97 -9.66
N ASP A 268 -20.34 6.78 -8.88
CA ASP A 268 -20.29 5.78 -7.81
C ASP A 268 -21.26 6.13 -6.69
N LYS A 269 -22.42 5.44 -6.74
CA LYS A 269 -23.51 5.72 -5.82
C LYS A 269 -23.17 5.40 -4.37
N ALA A 270 -22.43 4.32 -4.11
CA ALA A 270 -22.05 3.93 -2.76
C ALA A 270 -21.14 5.00 -2.13
N ARG A 271 -20.15 5.48 -2.90
CA ARG A 271 -19.27 6.58 -2.51
C ARG A 271 -20.06 7.86 -2.22
N MET A 272 -20.89 8.29 -3.17
CA MET A 272 -21.63 9.55 -3.06
C MET A 272 -22.68 9.53 -1.94
N ASP A 273 -23.37 8.40 -1.73
CA ASP A 273 -24.35 8.26 -0.66
C ASP A 273 -23.65 8.31 0.72
N ALA A 274 -22.51 7.61 0.90
CA ALA A 274 -21.79 7.58 2.18
C ALA A 274 -21.27 8.97 2.58
N TYR A 275 -20.55 9.66 1.67
CA TYR A 275 -20.07 11.02 1.92
C TYR A 275 -21.22 12.02 2.06
N GLY A 276 -22.22 11.96 1.19
CA GLY A 276 -23.40 12.80 1.27
C GLY A 276 -24.14 12.65 2.60
N GLN A 277 -24.28 11.40 3.09
CA GLN A 277 -24.88 11.12 4.39
C GLN A 277 -24.02 11.68 5.54
N ALA A 278 -22.71 11.37 5.54
CA ALA A 278 -21.80 11.80 6.60
C ALA A 278 -21.74 13.34 6.73
N ILE A 279 -21.73 14.05 5.61
CA ILE A 279 -21.61 15.51 5.59
C ILE A 279 -22.99 16.18 5.81
N SER A 280 -24.01 15.83 4.99
CA SER A 280 -25.27 16.56 4.98
C SER A 280 -26.24 16.18 6.10
N LYS A 281 -26.08 14.99 6.71
CA LYS A 281 -26.96 14.48 7.77
C LYS A 281 -26.41 14.61 9.18
N ASN A 282 -25.28 15.33 9.32
CA ASN A 282 -24.67 15.63 10.63
C ASN A 282 -24.50 17.15 10.80
N PRO A 283 -25.60 17.91 10.87
CA PRO A 283 -25.56 19.37 10.94
C PRO A 283 -24.84 19.89 12.19
N SER A 284 -24.84 19.18 13.31
CA SER A 284 -24.11 19.61 14.51
C SER A 284 -22.59 19.62 14.30
N LEU A 285 -22.09 18.86 13.33
CA LEU A 285 -20.68 18.79 13.00
C LEU A 285 -20.26 19.93 12.05
N LEU A 286 -21.11 20.23 11.07
CA LEU A 286 -20.76 21.13 9.95
C LEU A 286 -21.23 22.59 10.15
N ASN A 287 -22.32 22.81 10.91
CA ASN A 287 -22.89 24.15 11.03
C ASN A 287 -21.95 25.12 11.77
N GLY A 288 -21.51 26.15 11.05
CA GLY A 288 -20.56 27.15 11.55
C GLY A 288 -19.09 26.70 11.54
N ALA A 289 -18.79 25.47 11.14
CA ALA A 289 -17.45 24.90 11.12
C ALA A 289 -16.55 25.53 10.05
N VAL A 290 -15.26 25.56 10.31
CA VAL A 290 -14.20 25.73 9.29
C VAL A 290 -13.81 24.35 8.79
N VAL A 291 -14.03 24.09 7.52
CA VAL A 291 -13.80 22.79 6.88
C VAL A 291 -12.62 22.91 5.92
N MET A 292 -11.77 21.89 5.89
CA MET A 292 -10.75 21.69 4.86
C MET A 292 -11.06 20.41 4.10
N ASP A 293 -11.09 20.51 2.76
CA ASP A 293 -11.28 19.40 1.83
C ASP A 293 -9.98 19.19 1.08
N VAL A 294 -9.27 18.08 1.34
CA VAL A 294 -7.96 17.76 0.77
C VAL A 294 -8.13 16.85 -0.43
N GLY A 295 -7.66 17.32 -1.62
CA GLY A 295 -7.92 16.66 -2.90
C GLY A 295 -9.37 16.85 -3.32
N CYS A 296 -9.83 18.10 -3.42
CA CYS A 296 -11.25 18.36 -3.64
C CYS A 296 -11.77 17.99 -5.04
N GLY A 297 -10.89 17.76 -6.01
CA GLY A 297 -11.25 17.40 -7.38
C GLY A 297 -12.21 18.43 -8.01
N THR A 298 -13.41 17.98 -8.38
CA THR A 298 -14.49 18.86 -8.88
C THR A 298 -15.18 19.69 -7.80
N GLY A 299 -14.85 19.47 -6.51
CA GLY A 299 -15.34 20.21 -5.37
C GLY A 299 -16.64 19.69 -4.74
N ILE A 300 -17.11 18.49 -5.08
CA ILE A 300 -18.42 18.00 -4.63
C ILE A 300 -18.54 17.90 -3.10
N LEU A 301 -17.50 17.44 -2.39
CA LEU A 301 -17.50 17.34 -0.93
C LEU A 301 -17.51 18.74 -0.29
N SER A 302 -16.75 19.67 -0.86
CA SER A 302 -16.75 21.08 -0.48
C SER A 302 -18.13 21.71 -0.62
N LEU A 303 -18.88 21.39 -1.69
CA LEU A 303 -20.25 21.87 -1.90
C LEU A 303 -21.21 21.30 -0.86
N PHE A 304 -21.10 20.00 -0.56
CA PHE A 304 -21.89 19.38 0.52
C PHE A 304 -21.62 20.05 1.87
N ALA A 305 -20.35 20.31 2.21
CA ALA A 305 -19.99 21.00 3.45
C ALA A 305 -20.55 22.42 3.52
N ALA A 306 -20.49 23.17 2.42
CA ALA A 306 -21.07 24.52 2.34
C ALA A 306 -22.59 24.50 2.52
N GLN A 307 -23.30 23.55 1.89
CA GLN A 307 -24.75 23.38 2.03
C GLN A 307 -25.13 22.90 3.44
N ALA A 308 -24.28 22.11 4.11
CA ALA A 308 -24.47 21.67 5.49
C ALA A 308 -24.25 22.79 6.52
N GLY A 309 -23.87 24.00 6.09
CA GLY A 309 -23.78 25.19 6.92
C GLY A 309 -22.39 25.54 7.42
N ALA A 310 -21.33 25.01 6.79
CA ALA A 310 -19.97 25.43 7.09
C ALA A 310 -19.81 26.95 6.94
N SER A 311 -19.05 27.56 7.85
CA SER A 311 -18.77 29.00 7.81
C SER A 311 -17.66 29.36 6.82
N ARG A 312 -16.75 28.41 6.55
CA ARG A 312 -15.67 28.49 5.57
C ARG A 312 -15.32 27.09 5.11
N VAL A 313 -15.11 26.89 3.82
CA VAL A 313 -14.60 25.64 3.24
C VAL A 313 -13.34 25.98 2.46
N ILE A 314 -12.22 25.36 2.82
CA ILE A 314 -10.93 25.49 2.17
C ILE A 314 -10.75 24.24 1.31
N ALA A 315 -11.02 24.35 0.02
CA ALA A 315 -10.95 23.27 -0.95
C ALA A 315 -9.55 23.26 -1.59
N VAL A 316 -8.71 22.30 -1.21
CA VAL A 316 -7.32 22.17 -1.66
C VAL A 316 -7.24 21.18 -2.82
N GLU A 317 -6.63 21.61 -3.93
CA GLU A 317 -6.51 20.77 -5.13
C GLU A 317 -5.15 20.98 -5.80
N ALA A 318 -4.43 19.88 -6.04
CA ALA A 318 -3.10 19.94 -6.64
C ALA A 318 -3.12 20.08 -8.17
N SER A 319 -4.19 19.58 -8.84
CA SER A 319 -4.39 19.78 -10.28
C SER A 319 -4.90 21.20 -10.56
N ALA A 320 -4.12 21.99 -11.30
CA ALA A 320 -4.52 23.33 -11.70
C ALA A 320 -5.84 23.35 -12.48
N LYS A 321 -6.06 22.34 -13.35
CA LYS A 321 -7.28 22.19 -14.13
C LYS A 321 -8.48 21.95 -13.21
N MET A 322 -8.37 21.00 -12.26
CA MET A 322 -9.46 20.68 -11.35
C MET A 322 -9.73 21.81 -10.35
N ALA A 323 -8.72 22.49 -9.84
CA ALA A 323 -8.91 23.68 -9.01
C ALA A 323 -9.70 24.78 -9.75
N ALA A 324 -9.40 25.00 -11.03
CA ALA A 324 -10.17 25.94 -11.87
C ALA A 324 -11.61 25.45 -12.12
N VAL A 325 -11.83 24.14 -12.28
CA VAL A 325 -13.16 23.52 -12.41
C VAL A 325 -13.95 23.69 -11.11
N ALA A 326 -13.37 23.29 -9.96
CA ALA A 326 -14.02 23.44 -8.66
C ALA A 326 -14.43 24.89 -8.37
N SER A 327 -13.56 25.85 -8.73
CA SER A 327 -13.87 27.28 -8.60
C SER A 327 -15.07 27.71 -9.46
N ARG A 328 -15.16 27.21 -10.71
CA ARG A 328 -16.32 27.50 -11.60
C ARG A 328 -17.58 26.84 -11.05
N VAL A 329 -17.51 25.58 -10.67
CA VAL A 329 -18.66 24.86 -10.11
C VAL A 329 -19.17 25.54 -8.83
N ALA A 330 -18.28 25.93 -7.91
CA ALA A 330 -18.64 26.67 -6.71
C ALA A 330 -19.28 28.02 -7.04
N LYS A 331 -18.78 28.73 -8.07
CA LYS A 331 -19.35 30.01 -8.55
C LYS A 331 -20.74 29.82 -9.15
N ASP A 332 -20.94 28.82 -10.00
CA ASP A 332 -22.22 28.55 -10.68
C ASP A 332 -23.31 28.18 -9.65
N ASN A 333 -22.92 27.59 -8.51
CA ASN A 333 -23.80 27.29 -7.38
C ASN A 333 -23.91 28.44 -6.34
N ASN A 334 -23.35 29.62 -6.58
CA ASN A 334 -23.32 30.77 -5.66
C ASN A 334 -22.65 30.46 -4.30
N LEU A 335 -21.71 29.53 -4.26
CA LEU A 335 -20.99 29.07 -3.05
C LEU A 335 -19.53 29.57 -3.01
N LEU A 336 -19.00 30.10 -4.13
CA LEU A 336 -17.61 30.59 -4.17
C LEU A 336 -17.44 31.84 -3.29
N SER A 337 -16.42 31.83 -2.44
CA SER A 337 -16.06 32.95 -1.59
C SER A 337 -15.46 34.09 -2.42
N SER A 338 -16.01 35.29 -2.31
CA SER A 338 -15.47 36.49 -2.95
C SER A 338 -14.84 37.40 -1.90
N LYS A 339 -13.57 37.74 -2.07
CA LYS A 339 -12.84 38.66 -1.17
C LYS A 339 -13.39 40.12 -1.26
N ASN A 340 -14.16 40.47 -2.31
CA ASN A 340 -14.54 41.85 -2.64
C ASN A 340 -16.04 42.16 -2.50
N GLU A 341 -16.90 41.23 -2.14
CA GLU A 341 -18.32 41.49 -2.02
C GLU A 341 -18.71 41.81 -0.58
N THR A 342 -18.85 43.10 -0.29
CA THR A 342 -19.69 43.58 0.80
C THR A 342 -21.14 43.18 0.52
N ARG A 343 -21.85 42.63 1.55
CA ARG A 343 -23.25 42.22 1.48
C ARG A 343 -24.10 43.18 0.66
N VAL A 344 -24.46 42.80 -0.56
CA VAL A 344 -25.46 43.48 -1.36
C VAL A 344 -26.65 42.54 -1.46
N ASN A 345 -27.79 42.97 -0.94
CA ASN A 345 -29.12 42.35 -1.09
C ASN A 345 -29.36 40.99 -0.43
N GLY A 346 -29.00 40.80 0.84
CA GLY A 346 -29.57 39.66 1.63
C GLY A 346 -29.16 38.26 1.20
N ASN A 347 -28.40 38.09 0.14
CA ASN A 347 -27.87 36.80 -0.28
C ASN A 347 -26.70 36.38 0.63
N GLN A 348 -26.72 35.12 1.01
CA GLN A 348 -25.68 34.49 1.82
C GLN A 348 -24.34 34.57 1.05
N LYS A 349 -23.29 35.03 1.71
CA LYS A 349 -21.95 35.08 1.11
C LYS A 349 -21.48 33.65 0.84
N GLY A 350 -20.92 33.38 -0.34
CA GLY A 350 -20.28 32.13 -0.64
C GLY A 350 -19.14 31.85 0.35
N VAL A 351 -18.96 30.58 0.72
CA VAL A 351 -18.03 30.12 1.79
C VAL A 351 -16.90 29.24 1.29
N VAL A 352 -16.96 28.77 0.03
CA VAL A 352 -15.95 27.89 -0.57
C VAL A 352 -14.80 28.73 -1.13
N GLU A 353 -13.60 28.47 -0.66
CA GLU A 353 -12.34 29.04 -1.13
C GLU A 353 -11.50 27.92 -1.75
N VAL A 354 -11.31 27.92 -3.07
CA VAL A 354 -10.50 26.91 -3.76
C VAL A 354 -9.04 27.37 -3.80
N VAL A 355 -8.15 26.47 -3.38
CA VAL A 355 -6.71 26.69 -3.28
C VAL A 355 -5.99 25.70 -4.18
N HIS A 356 -5.32 26.19 -5.22
CA HIS A 356 -4.49 25.36 -6.08
C HIS A 356 -3.12 25.14 -5.44
N GLY A 357 -2.77 23.90 -5.16
CA GLY A 357 -1.47 23.48 -4.62
C GLY A 357 -1.56 22.20 -3.82
N MET A 358 -0.41 21.64 -3.51
CA MET A 358 -0.31 20.51 -2.57
C MET A 358 -0.57 21.01 -1.14
N VAL A 359 -1.24 20.21 -0.33
CA VAL A 359 -1.61 20.60 1.04
C VAL A 359 -0.39 20.90 1.93
N GLU A 360 0.75 20.31 1.63
CA GLU A 360 2.03 20.55 2.28
C GLU A 360 2.58 21.96 2.02
N GLU A 361 2.10 22.63 0.99
CA GLU A 361 2.61 23.94 0.53
C GLU A 361 1.60 25.08 0.65
N ILE A 362 0.37 24.81 1.09
CA ILE A 362 -0.70 25.83 1.10
C ILE A 362 -0.40 27.01 2.04
N ASP A 363 0.46 26.85 3.05
CA ASP A 363 0.91 27.95 3.93
C ASP A 363 1.54 29.11 3.14
N LYS A 364 2.07 28.85 1.93
CA LYS A 364 2.64 29.85 1.03
C LYS A 364 1.58 30.63 0.23
N ILE A 365 0.35 30.09 0.16
CA ILE A 365 -0.72 30.55 -0.73
C ILE A 365 -1.87 31.21 0.04
N VAL A 366 -2.22 30.61 1.17
CA VAL A 366 -3.34 31.01 2.02
C VAL A 366 -2.86 31.24 3.43
N GLU A 367 -3.27 32.38 4.03
CA GLU A 367 -3.06 32.64 5.44
C GLU A 367 -4.00 31.74 6.26
N LEU A 368 -3.44 30.62 6.73
CA LEU A 368 -4.14 29.65 7.55
C LEU A 368 -3.33 29.38 8.82
N GLN A 369 -3.95 29.61 9.97
CA GLN A 369 -3.31 29.35 11.25
C GLN A 369 -3.27 27.83 11.52
N PRO A 370 -2.18 27.29 12.09
CA PRO A 370 -2.15 25.92 12.57
C PRO A 370 -3.32 25.66 13.54
N HIS A 371 -3.86 24.46 13.49
CA HIS A 371 -4.95 24.01 14.38
C HIS A 371 -6.19 24.94 14.38
N SER A 372 -6.57 25.43 13.18
CA SER A 372 -7.72 26.33 13.01
C SER A 372 -8.91 25.70 12.29
N VAL A 373 -8.75 24.48 11.77
CA VAL A 373 -9.77 23.73 11.05
C VAL A 373 -10.59 22.87 12.03
N ASP A 374 -11.90 22.89 11.92
CA ASP A 374 -12.81 22.10 12.77
C ASP A 374 -13.04 20.70 12.20
N VAL A 375 -13.14 20.60 10.85
CA VAL A 375 -13.43 19.34 10.15
C VAL A 375 -12.49 19.21 8.96
N LEU A 376 -11.78 18.09 8.89
CA LEU A 376 -10.97 17.68 7.75
C LEU A 376 -11.76 16.65 6.94
N LEU A 377 -12.01 16.94 5.68
CA LEU A 377 -12.62 16.05 4.71
C LEU A 377 -11.54 15.60 3.72
N SER A 378 -11.57 14.35 3.30
CA SER A 378 -10.82 13.89 2.14
C SER A 378 -11.39 12.58 1.62
N GLU A 379 -11.41 12.41 0.32
CA GLU A 379 -11.55 11.12 -0.31
C GLU A 379 -10.16 10.77 -0.86
N TRP A 380 -9.49 9.87 -0.17
CA TRP A 380 -8.05 9.60 -0.32
C TRP A 380 -7.74 8.14 -0.67
N MET A 381 -8.73 7.27 -0.70
CA MET A 381 -8.56 5.84 -0.85
C MET A 381 -8.17 5.51 -2.28
N GLY A 382 -7.08 4.76 -2.44
CA GLY A 382 -6.70 4.13 -3.69
C GLY A 382 -7.10 2.65 -3.73
N TYR A 383 -6.69 1.94 -4.77
CA TYR A 383 -6.82 0.49 -4.83
C TYR A 383 -6.11 -0.15 -3.64
N CYS A 384 -6.61 -1.30 -3.17
CA CYS A 384 -6.11 -1.92 -1.94
C CYS A 384 -6.06 -0.94 -0.75
N LEU A 385 -6.90 0.10 -0.74
CA LEU A 385 -6.95 1.21 0.21
C LEU A 385 -5.76 2.18 0.11
N LEU A 386 -4.51 1.67 0.04
CA LEU A 386 -3.29 2.44 0.29
C LEU A 386 -2.51 2.83 -0.98
N TYR A 387 -2.86 2.30 -2.13
CA TYR A 387 -2.29 2.71 -3.41
C TYR A 387 -2.50 4.23 -3.60
N GLU A 388 -1.65 4.88 -4.38
CA GLU A 388 -1.61 6.35 -4.57
C GLU A 388 -1.04 7.15 -3.40
N SER A 389 -0.87 6.55 -2.22
CA SER A 389 -0.21 7.13 -1.03
C SER A 389 -0.77 8.48 -0.55
N MET A 390 -2.03 8.83 -0.92
CA MET A 390 -2.64 10.12 -0.57
C MET A 390 -2.90 10.27 0.94
N LEU A 391 -3.02 9.15 1.68
CA LEU A 391 -3.21 9.17 3.13
C LEU A 391 -2.13 9.98 3.85
N GLY A 392 -0.88 9.96 3.36
CA GLY A 392 0.21 10.75 3.92
C GLY A 392 -0.09 12.25 3.96
N SER A 393 -0.62 12.80 2.87
CA SER A 393 -1.04 14.20 2.75
C SER A 393 -2.21 14.54 3.69
N VAL A 394 -3.14 13.60 3.86
CA VAL A 394 -4.29 13.78 4.78
C VAL A 394 -3.81 13.82 6.23
N LEU A 395 -2.89 12.90 6.62
CA LEU A 395 -2.33 12.91 7.97
C LEU A 395 -1.48 14.15 8.23
N TYR A 396 -0.73 14.65 7.22
CA TYR A 396 -0.05 15.94 7.31
C TYR A 396 -1.04 17.08 7.57
N ALA A 397 -2.13 17.15 6.80
CA ALA A 397 -3.17 18.17 6.97
C ALA A 397 -3.83 18.09 8.36
N ARG A 398 -4.12 16.87 8.83
CA ARG A 398 -4.63 16.62 10.19
C ARG A 398 -3.70 17.20 11.25
N ASP A 399 -2.43 16.83 11.21
CA ASP A 399 -1.47 17.20 12.25
C ASP A 399 -1.14 18.70 12.21
N ARG A 400 -1.19 19.32 11.03
CA ARG A 400 -0.87 20.73 10.83
C ARG A 400 -2.03 21.66 11.09
N TYR A 401 -3.23 21.33 10.59
CA TYR A 401 -4.33 22.28 10.50
C TYR A 401 -5.54 21.95 11.36
N LEU A 402 -5.78 20.65 11.67
CA LEU A 402 -6.95 20.25 12.44
C LEU A 402 -6.80 20.66 13.90
N LYS A 403 -7.86 21.20 14.50
CA LYS A 403 -7.91 21.51 15.93
C LYS A 403 -7.76 20.24 16.76
N PRO A 404 -7.16 20.31 17.96
CA PRO A 404 -7.21 19.20 18.90
C PRO A 404 -8.65 18.76 19.17
N GLY A 405 -8.95 17.49 18.87
CA GLY A 405 -10.31 16.95 18.97
C GLY A 405 -11.23 17.32 17.81
N GLY A 406 -10.72 17.98 16.77
CA GLY A 406 -11.43 18.22 15.50
C GLY A 406 -11.76 16.91 14.79
N ALA A 407 -12.73 16.96 13.87
CA ALA A 407 -13.19 15.79 13.15
C ALA A 407 -12.37 15.56 11.87
N ILE A 408 -12.05 14.30 11.61
CA ILE A 408 -11.54 13.83 10.31
C ILE A 408 -12.57 12.88 9.71
N LEU A 409 -12.89 13.02 8.43
CA LEU A 409 -13.87 12.22 7.72
C LEU A 409 -13.31 11.69 6.39
N PRO A 410 -13.25 10.34 6.22
CA PRO A 410 -13.61 9.30 7.19
C PRO A 410 -12.69 9.29 8.41
N ASP A 411 -13.14 8.73 9.55
CA ASP A 411 -12.36 8.65 10.78
C ASP A 411 -11.74 7.27 11.03
N THR A 412 -12.19 6.24 10.31
CA THR A 412 -11.60 4.90 10.34
C THR A 412 -11.51 4.31 8.93
N ALA A 413 -10.54 3.42 8.72
CA ALA A 413 -10.45 2.58 7.55
C ALA A 413 -10.05 1.17 7.95
N THR A 414 -10.67 0.14 7.35
CA THR A 414 -10.43 -1.26 7.72
C THR A 414 -10.27 -2.08 6.45
N ILE A 415 -9.18 -2.84 6.37
CA ILE A 415 -8.93 -3.81 5.29
C ILE A 415 -9.43 -5.17 5.76
N PHE A 416 -10.22 -5.82 4.92
CA PHE A 416 -10.70 -7.18 5.11
C PHE A 416 -10.04 -8.12 4.10
N VAL A 417 -10.05 -9.41 4.42
CA VAL A 417 -9.55 -10.47 3.55
C VAL A 417 -10.44 -11.71 3.62
N ALA A 418 -10.61 -12.38 2.48
CA ALA A 418 -11.24 -13.70 2.40
C ALA A 418 -10.59 -14.52 1.28
N GLY A 419 -10.61 -15.84 1.41
CA GLY A 419 -10.18 -16.76 0.36
C GLY A 419 -11.27 -16.98 -0.68
N PHE A 420 -10.89 -17.06 -1.96
CA PHE A 420 -11.80 -17.33 -3.06
C PHE A 420 -11.54 -18.68 -3.72
N GLY A 421 -12.58 -19.26 -4.27
CA GLY A 421 -12.56 -20.53 -4.99
C GLY A 421 -12.36 -20.36 -6.49
N LYS A 422 -12.48 -21.47 -7.22
CA LYS A 422 -12.33 -21.54 -8.67
C LYS A 422 -13.19 -20.53 -9.43
N GLY A 423 -14.42 -20.25 -8.95
CA GLY A 423 -15.33 -19.29 -9.59
C GLY A 423 -14.78 -17.87 -9.63
N GLY A 424 -13.91 -17.50 -8.68
CA GLY A 424 -13.21 -16.21 -8.68
C GLY A 424 -11.99 -16.15 -9.61
N THR A 425 -11.77 -17.17 -10.44
CA THR A 425 -10.70 -17.22 -11.46
C THR A 425 -11.30 -17.19 -12.87
N SER A 426 -10.47 -17.06 -13.89
CA SER A 426 -10.90 -17.22 -15.29
C SER A 426 -11.15 -18.69 -15.71
N LEU A 427 -10.75 -19.67 -14.89
CA LEU A 427 -10.84 -21.10 -15.21
C LEU A 427 -12.23 -21.56 -15.68
N PRO A 428 -13.36 -21.20 -15.01
CA PRO A 428 -14.67 -21.67 -15.43
C PRO A 428 -15.06 -21.27 -16.86
N PHE A 429 -14.58 -20.12 -17.33
CA PHE A 429 -14.78 -19.69 -18.71
C PHE A 429 -14.04 -20.60 -19.70
N TRP A 430 -12.82 -20.98 -19.39
CA TRP A 430 -11.95 -21.76 -20.27
C TRP A 430 -12.29 -23.26 -20.31
N GLU A 431 -13.06 -23.75 -19.37
CA GLU A 431 -13.50 -25.15 -19.36
C GLU A 431 -14.51 -25.50 -20.46
N ASN A 432 -15.23 -24.48 -20.96
CA ASN A 432 -16.15 -24.67 -22.07
C ASN A 432 -16.29 -23.40 -22.88
N VAL A 433 -15.49 -23.29 -23.95
CA VAL A 433 -15.58 -22.20 -24.93
C VAL A 433 -16.16 -22.76 -26.24
N CYS A 434 -17.41 -22.48 -26.52
CA CYS A 434 -18.11 -23.01 -27.71
C CYS A 434 -18.02 -24.54 -27.83
N ASP A 435 -18.22 -25.27 -26.72
CA ASP A 435 -18.12 -26.74 -26.59
C ASP A 435 -16.68 -27.31 -26.73
N PHE A 436 -15.67 -26.48 -26.67
CA PHE A 436 -14.28 -26.91 -26.59
C PHE A 436 -13.72 -26.72 -25.18
N ASP A 437 -12.96 -27.72 -24.69
CA ASP A 437 -12.17 -27.62 -23.48
C ASP A 437 -10.85 -26.87 -23.81
N MET A 438 -10.72 -25.67 -23.24
CA MET A 438 -9.56 -24.80 -23.37
C MET A 438 -8.90 -24.57 -22.00
N SER A 439 -9.07 -25.50 -21.05
CA SER A 439 -8.58 -25.40 -19.67
C SER A 439 -7.07 -25.13 -19.55
N SER A 440 -6.27 -25.60 -20.51
CA SER A 440 -4.82 -25.31 -20.55
C SER A 440 -4.49 -23.82 -20.60
N ILE A 441 -5.31 -23.02 -21.30
CA ILE A 441 -5.16 -21.55 -21.32
C ILE A 441 -5.51 -20.98 -19.95
N GLY A 442 -6.59 -21.47 -19.33
CA GLY A 442 -6.99 -21.03 -18.00
C GLY A 442 -5.95 -21.33 -16.92
N GLU A 443 -5.25 -22.46 -17.04
CA GLU A 443 -4.16 -22.82 -16.11
C GLU A 443 -2.94 -21.90 -16.25
N GLU A 444 -2.56 -21.52 -17.47
CA GLU A 444 -1.50 -20.53 -17.72
C GLU A 444 -1.90 -19.17 -17.13
N LEU A 445 -3.12 -18.70 -17.37
CA LEU A 445 -3.61 -17.43 -16.84
C LEU A 445 -3.67 -17.39 -15.30
N VAL A 446 -3.99 -18.50 -14.62
CA VAL A 446 -3.92 -18.56 -13.16
C VAL A 446 -2.47 -18.47 -12.67
N THR A 447 -1.54 -19.09 -13.39
CA THR A 447 -0.12 -19.02 -13.08
C THR A 447 0.41 -17.59 -13.23
N ASP A 448 -0.01 -16.89 -14.28
CA ASP A 448 0.37 -15.50 -14.48
C ASP A 448 -0.30 -14.56 -13.46
N ALA A 449 -1.58 -14.79 -13.14
CA ALA A 449 -2.29 -14.04 -12.11
C ALA A 449 -1.65 -14.14 -10.71
N ALA A 450 -0.79 -15.11 -10.47
CA ALA A 450 -0.05 -15.21 -9.21
C ALA A 450 1.12 -14.22 -9.10
N ARG A 451 1.45 -13.50 -10.19
CA ARG A 451 2.56 -12.54 -10.23
C ARG A 451 2.11 -11.09 -10.03
N TYR A 452 0.85 -10.79 -10.35
CA TYR A 452 0.34 -9.41 -10.36
C TYR A 452 -0.96 -9.31 -9.55
N PRO A 453 -1.22 -8.18 -8.87
CA PRO A 453 -2.52 -7.95 -8.25
C PRO A 453 -3.54 -7.65 -9.36
N ILE A 454 -4.74 -8.21 -9.23
CA ILE A 454 -5.85 -7.94 -10.13
C ILE A 454 -6.85 -7.03 -9.41
N VAL A 455 -7.24 -5.93 -10.04
CA VAL A 455 -8.30 -5.05 -9.53
C VAL A 455 -9.57 -5.35 -10.30
N ASP A 456 -10.47 -6.11 -9.70
CA ASP A 456 -11.75 -6.50 -10.32
C ASP A 456 -12.79 -6.83 -9.25
N VAL A 457 -14.00 -7.16 -9.69
CA VAL A 457 -15.11 -7.57 -8.84
C VAL A 457 -15.17 -9.08 -8.73
N ILE A 458 -15.19 -9.57 -7.49
CA ILE A 458 -15.42 -10.98 -7.21
C ILE A 458 -16.86 -11.20 -6.71
N ASP A 459 -17.52 -12.26 -7.18
CA ASP A 459 -18.84 -12.62 -6.64
C ASP A 459 -18.67 -13.18 -5.23
N HIS A 460 -19.47 -12.70 -4.28
CA HIS A 460 -19.45 -13.19 -2.90
C HIS A 460 -19.76 -14.70 -2.78
N GLN A 461 -20.39 -15.31 -3.80
CA GLN A 461 -20.66 -16.75 -3.88
C GLN A 461 -19.38 -17.55 -4.13
N ASP A 462 -18.37 -16.94 -4.76
CA ASP A 462 -17.09 -17.55 -5.04
C ASP A 462 -16.13 -17.52 -3.84
N LEU A 463 -16.48 -16.80 -2.78
CA LEU A 463 -15.70 -16.81 -1.54
C LEU A 463 -15.87 -18.13 -0.80
N VAL A 464 -14.77 -18.84 -0.57
CA VAL A 464 -14.74 -20.16 0.08
C VAL A 464 -14.41 -20.10 1.57
N THR A 465 -13.91 -18.96 2.06
CA THR A 465 -13.66 -18.74 3.49
C THR A 465 -14.56 -17.64 4.07
N SER A 466 -14.68 -17.62 5.38
CA SER A 466 -15.21 -16.47 6.10
C SER A 466 -14.29 -15.27 5.91
N SER A 467 -14.86 -14.08 5.85
CA SER A 467 -14.09 -12.84 5.85
C SER A 467 -13.52 -12.53 7.24
N THR A 468 -12.32 -11.98 7.27
CA THR A 468 -11.69 -11.53 8.51
C THR A 468 -11.05 -10.15 8.34
N ILE A 469 -10.86 -9.43 9.44
CA ILE A 469 -10.16 -8.15 9.43
C ILE A 469 -8.66 -8.43 9.32
N LEU A 470 -8.01 -7.77 8.38
CA LEU A 470 -6.57 -7.77 8.23
C LEU A 470 -5.94 -6.62 9.02
N GLN A 471 -6.41 -5.39 8.82
CA GLN A 471 -5.89 -4.18 9.48
C GLN A 471 -6.99 -3.14 9.66
N THR A 472 -6.92 -2.38 10.75
CA THR A 472 -7.79 -1.21 10.99
C THR A 472 -6.94 -0.01 11.35
N PHE A 473 -7.23 1.12 10.71
CA PHE A 473 -6.60 2.41 10.93
C PHE A 473 -7.59 3.35 11.63
N ASP A 474 -7.18 3.97 12.73
CA ASP A 474 -7.87 5.09 13.36
C ASP A 474 -7.24 6.40 12.85
N LEU A 475 -7.85 7.02 11.85
CA LEU A 475 -7.29 8.19 11.18
C LEU A 475 -7.17 9.41 12.10
N ALA A 476 -7.91 9.44 13.20
CA ALA A 476 -7.84 10.53 14.15
C ALA A 476 -6.58 10.47 15.03
N THR A 477 -5.99 9.27 15.22
CA THR A 477 -4.91 9.04 16.19
C THR A 477 -3.68 8.37 15.63
N MET A 478 -3.78 7.65 14.50
CA MET A 478 -2.67 6.93 13.87
C MET A 478 -1.50 7.85 13.54
N LYS A 479 -0.30 7.30 13.54
CA LYS A 479 0.91 7.99 13.08
C LYS A 479 1.16 7.75 11.58
N PRO A 480 1.89 8.65 10.89
CA PRO A 480 2.18 8.49 9.46
C PRO A 480 3.01 7.24 9.10
N ASP A 481 3.77 6.69 10.04
CA ASP A 481 4.56 5.46 9.87
C ASP A 481 3.72 4.18 10.05
N GLU A 482 2.56 4.26 10.68
CA GLU A 482 1.63 3.14 10.85
C GLU A 482 0.86 2.79 9.55
N VAL A 483 1.08 3.52 8.46
CA VAL A 483 0.54 3.17 7.13
C VAL A 483 1.18 1.88 6.60
N ASP A 484 2.48 1.70 6.85
CA ASP A 484 3.22 0.50 6.53
C ASP A 484 3.00 -0.54 7.63
N PHE A 485 2.46 -1.72 7.30
CA PHE A 485 2.08 -2.69 8.32
C PHE A 485 2.30 -4.14 7.89
N THR A 486 2.39 -5.02 8.88
CA THR A 486 2.32 -6.48 8.71
C THR A 486 1.22 -7.02 9.62
N ALA A 487 0.33 -7.80 9.06
CA ALA A 487 -0.79 -8.39 9.79
C ALA A 487 -0.92 -9.88 9.51
N THR A 488 -1.61 -10.58 10.41
CA THR A 488 -1.94 -12.00 10.25
C THR A 488 -3.44 -12.19 10.30
N ALA A 489 -3.94 -13.10 9.47
CA ALA A 489 -5.34 -13.48 9.41
C ALA A 489 -5.48 -15.00 9.40
N SER A 490 -6.56 -15.52 9.99
CA SER A 490 -6.91 -16.93 9.91
C SER A 490 -8.15 -17.07 9.07
N LEU A 491 -8.05 -17.76 7.94
CA LEU A 491 -9.13 -17.95 6.98
C LEU A 491 -9.77 -19.32 7.20
N GLU A 492 -10.99 -19.32 7.72
CA GLU A 492 -11.76 -20.52 8.01
C GLU A 492 -12.73 -20.85 6.87
N PRO A 493 -12.85 -22.11 6.42
CA PRO A 493 -13.80 -22.50 5.38
C PRO A 493 -15.23 -22.10 5.74
N LYS A 494 -16.00 -21.56 4.79
CA LYS A 494 -17.44 -21.26 4.97
C LYS A 494 -18.25 -22.52 5.25
N SER A 495 -17.86 -23.64 4.66
CA SER A 495 -18.51 -24.94 4.85
C SER A 495 -17.54 -25.95 5.46
N SER A 496 -17.90 -26.52 6.58
CA SER A 496 -17.10 -27.55 7.27
C SER A 496 -17.27 -28.96 6.72
N THR A 497 -18.13 -29.16 5.69
CA THR A 497 -18.56 -30.51 5.25
C THR A 497 -18.01 -30.95 3.91
N SER A 498 -17.39 -30.07 3.13
CA SER A 498 -16.82 -30.42 1.81
C SER A 498 -15.45 -29.80 1.65
N CYS A 499 -14.51 -30.58 1.07
CA CYS A 499 -13.24 -30.05 0.59
C CYS A 499 -13.50 -29.09 -0.59
N CYS A 500 -12.87 -27.93 -0.56
CA CYS A 500 -12.85 -26.98 -1.67
C CYS A 500 -11.46 -26.41 -1.84
N TRP A 501 -11.16 -25.95 -3.05
CA TRP A 501 -9.88 -25.31 -3.38
C TRP A 501 -9.97 -23.80 -3.19
N CYS A 502 -9.01 -23.24 -2.45
CA CYS A 502 -8.78 -21.82 -2.33
C CYS A 502 -7.67 -21.43 -3.32
N TYR A 503 -8.00 -20.56 -4.30
CA TYR A 503 -7.09 -20.15 -5.37
C TYR A 503 -6.32 -18.88 -5.04
N GLY A 504 -6.68 -18.20 -3.96
CA GLY A 504 -6.06 -16.96 -3.55
C GLY A 504 -6.91 -16.22 -2.54
N VAL A 505 -6.57 -14.96 -2.33
CA VAL A 505 -7.31 -14.08 -1.42
C VAL A 505 -7.77 -12.81 -2.13
N VAL A 506 -8.90 -12.30 -1.70
CA VAL A 506 -9.44 -11.01 -2.10
C VAL A 506 -9.42 -10.06 -0.92
N LEU A 507 -8.91 -8.85 -1.17
CA LEU A 507 -8.86 -7.76 -0.21
C LEU A 507 -9.87 -6.69 -0.62
N TRP A 508 -10.57 -6.14 0.38
CA TRP A 508 -11.45 -4.98 0.22
C TRP A 508 -11.37 -4.12 1.47
N PHE A 509 -11.94 -2.95 1.41
CA PHE A 509 -11.94 -2.05 2.54
C PHE A 509 -13.30 -1.43 2.84
N ASP A 510 -13.47 -1.07 4.11
CA ASP A 510 -14.53 -0.20 4.59
C ASP A 510 -13.91 1.09 5.13
N THR A 511 -14.51 2.24 4.83
CA THR A 511 -14.20 3.48 5.52
C THR A 511 -15.39 3.93 6.35
N GLY A 512 -15.12 4.26 7.61
CA GLY A 512 -16.15 4.59 8.58
C GLY A 512 -16.23 6.10 8.83
N PHE A 513 -17.46 6.60 8.82
CA PHE A 513 -17.88 7.89 9.36
C PHE A 513 -18.62 7.60 10.66
N THR A 514 -17.83 7.37 11.73
CA THR A 514 -18.38 6.74 12.93
C THR A 514 -19.14 7.72 13.83
N THR A 515 -19.83 7.18 14.84
CA THR A 515 -20.50 7.99 15.86
C THR A 515 -19.55 8.87 16.69
N ARG A 516 -18.24 8.71 16.54
CA ARG A 516 -17.25 9.62 17.14
C ARG A 516 -17.50 11.05 16.70
N PHE A 517 -17.73 11.25 15.40
CA PHE A 517 -17.96 12.56 14.80
C PHE A 517 -19.35 12.68 14.19
N CYS A 518 -19.81 11.67 13.45
CA CYS A 518 -21.14 11.64 12.81
C CYS A 518 -22.20 11.12 13.78
N LYS A 519 -22.55 11.95 14.77
CA LYS A 519 -23.41 11.54 15.89
C LYS A 519 -24.86 11.33 15.49
N GLU A 520 -25.37 12.14 14.54
CA GLU A 520 -26.76 12.04 14.10
C GLU A 520 -26.95 10.89 13.13
N THR A 521 -26.04 10.74 12.17
CA THR A 521 -26.17 9.75 11.09
C THR A 521 -24.78 9.25 10.71
N PRO A 522 -24.26 8.21 11.39
CA PRO A 522 -23.02 7.56 10.97
C PRO A 522 -23.22 6.86 9.61
N ALA A 523 -22.14 6.71 8.87
CA ALA A 523 -22.12 6.04 7.58
C ALA A 523 -20.91 5.13 7.44
N VAL A 524 -20.99 4.19 6.50
CA VAL A 524 -19.88 3.34 6.07
C VAL A 524 -19.88 3.31 4.55
N LEU A 525 -18.72 3.53 3.97
CA LEU A 525 -18.45 3.22 2.57
C LEU A 525 -17.72 1.89 2.53
N SER A 526 -18.26 0.93 1.80
CA SER A 526 -17.72 -0.42 1.71
C SER A 526 -17.47 -0.81 0.26
N THR A 527 -16.31 -1.39 0.00
CA THR A 527 -15.96 -2.01 -1.30
C THR A 527 -16.09 -3.53 -1.26
N SER A 528 -16.84 -4.05 -0.28
CA SER A 528 -17.04 -5.47 -0.03
C SER A 528 -17.72 -6.19 -1.22
N PRO A 529 -17.35 -7.45 -1.52
CA PRO A 529 -18.11 -8.30 -2.46
C PRO A 529 -19.58 -8.50 -2.11
N TYR A 530 -19.98 -8.19 -0.87
CA TYR A 530 -21.37 -8.29 -0.40
C TYR A 530 -22.19 -7.01 -0.60
N THR A 531 -21.56 -5.92 -1.07
CA THR A 531 -22.19 -4.61 -1.28
C THR A 531 -22.21 -4.26 -2.77
N PRO A 532 -22.98 -3.24 -3.19
CA PRO A 532 -22.91 -2.78 -4.57
C PRO A 532 -21.48 -2.42 -5.00
N LYS A 533 -21.16 -2.73 -6.26
CA LYS A 533 -19.87 -2.40 -6.86
C LYS A 533 -19.55 -0.93 -6.69
N THR A 534 -18.29 -0.65 -6.35
CA THR A 534 -17.68 0.69 -6.36
C THR A 534 -16.62 0.75 -7.46
N HIS A 535 -16.16 1.95 -7.81
CA HIS A 535 -15.09 2.12 -8.79
C HIS A 535 -13.73 1.57 -8.28
N TRP A 536 -13.54 1.36 -6.97
CA TRP A 536 -12.35 0.70 -6.43
C TRP A 536 -12.32 -0.81 -6.66
N SER A 537 -13.48 -1.43 -6.96
CA SER A 537 -13.58 -2.90 -7.04
C SER A 537 -12.95 -3.58 -5.81
N GLN A 538 -12.32 -4.74 -5.97
CA GLN A 538 -11.52 -5.42 -4.95
C GLN A 538 -10.12 -5.70 -5.48
N THR A 539 -9.15 -5.96 -4.59
CA THR A 539 -7.81 -6.39 -4.96
C THR A 539 -7.69 -7.90 -4.77
N ILE A 540 -7.42 -8.61 -5.84
CA ILE A 540 -7.35 -10.07 -5.89
C ILE A 540 -5.87 -10.48 -5.98
N LEU A 541 -5.44 -11.36 -5.07
CA LEU A 541 -4.10 -11.91 -5.01
C LEU A 541 -4.21 -13.43 -5.18
N THR A 542 -3.75 -13.95 -6.30
CA THR A 542 -3.83 -15.38 -6.63
C THR A 542 -2.63 -16.13 -6.02
N PHE A 543 -2.87 -17.30 -5.41
CA PHE A 543 -1.80 -18.17 -4.95
C PHE A 543 -1.09 -18.82 -6.15
N ARG A 544 0.23 -19.03 -6.06
CA ARG A 544 0.98 -19.82 -7.05
C ARG A 544 0.42 -21.25 -7.16
N GLU A 545 0.02 -21.83 -6.02
CA GLU A 545 -0.64 -23.12 -5.94
C GLU A 545 -1.93 -23.01 -5.14
N PRO A 546 -3.05 -23.54 -5.62
CA PRO A 546 -4.29 -23.53 -4.86
C PRO A 546 -4.18 -24.45 -3.63
N ILE A 547 -4.83 -24.06 -2.55
CA ILE A 547 -4.80 -24.76 -1.25
C ILE A 547 -6.14 -25.42 -1.02
N ALA A 548 -6.17 -26.75 -0.86
CA ALA A 548 -7.38 -27.46 -0.47
C ALA A 548 -7.72 -27.18 1.00
N ILE A 549 -8.95 -26.74 1.26
CA ILE A 549 -9.45 -26.45 2.61
C ILE A 549 -10.75 -27.20 2.89
N GLY A 550 -10.95 -27.58 4.15
CA GLY A 550 -12.16 -28.31 4.59
C GLY A 550 -11.88 -29.25 5.75
N THR A 551 -12.84 -30.13 6.05
CA THR A 551 -12.64 -31.20 7.02
C THR A 551 -12.07 -32.43 6.32
N GLY A 552 -10.85 -32.79 6.62
CA GLY A 552 -10.18 -34.01 6.16
C GLY A 552 -9.93 -35.01 7.29
N GLU A 553 -9.50 -36.20 6.95
CA GLU A 553 -9.00 -37.16 7.95
C GLU A 553 -7.70 -36.64 8.55
N ASP A 554 -7.59 -36.59 9.89
CA ASP A 554 -6.42 -36.09 10.65
C ASP A 554 -5.16 -37.00 10.53
N ASN A 555 -5.04 -37.78 9.47
CA ASN A 555 -4.03 -38.81 9.31
C ASN A 555 -2.87 -38.43 8.37
N ALA A 556 -2.72 -37.14 8.01
CA ALA A 556 -1.56 -36.72 7.24
C ALA A 556 -0.27 -37.11 7.98
N ARG A 557 0.48 -38.07 7.41
CA ARG A 557 1.72 -38.57 8.03
C ARG A 557 2.87 -37.57 7.89
N LYS A 558 2.77 -36.67 6.93
CA LYS A 558 3.78 -35.67 6.61
C LYS A 558 3.13 -34.28 6.49
N PRO A 559 3.75 -33.22 7.04
CA PRO A 559 3.24 -31.86 6.93
C PRO A 559 3.04 -31.41 5.47
N GLU A 560 3.92 -31.80 4.56
CA GLU A 560 3.91 -31.39 3.14
C GLU A 560 2.65 -31.81 2.38
N THR A 561 1.85 -32.72 2.94
CA THR A 561 0.58 -33.13 2.33
C THR A 561 -0.62 -32.31 2.79
N ILE A 562 -0.46 -31.41 3.76
CA ILE A 562 -1.55 -30.53 4.22
C ILE A 562 -1.87 -29.51 3.14
N GLY A 563 -3.16 -29.32 2.84
CA GLY A 563 -3.61 -28.44 1.76
C GLY A 563 -3.83 -29.14 0.42
N THR A 564 -3.72 -30.49 0.40
CA THR A 564 -4.07 -31.30 -0.77
C THR A 564 -5.51 -31.82 -0.65
N GLU A 565 -6.09 -32.33 -1.76
CA GLU A 565 -7.43 -32.91 -1.78
C GLU A 565 -7.58 -34.05 -0.76
N VAL A 566 -6.53 -34.85 -0.56
CA VAL A 566 -6.53 -35.99 0.40
C VAL A 566 -6.44 -35.50 1.85
N TYR A 567 -5.70 -34.43 2.09
CA TYR A 567 -5.47 -33.85 3.41
C TYR A 567 -5.72 -32.34 3.39
N PRO A 568 -6.98 -31.90 3.23
CA PRO A 568 -7.30 -30.48 3.18
C PRO A 568 -6.92 -29.79 4.50
N ALA A 569 -6.48 -28.55 4.41
CA ALA A 569 -6.22 -27.75 5.58
C ALA A 569 -7.54 -27.40 6.29
N ALA A 570 -7.57 -27.44 7.61
CA ALA A 570 -8.72 -27.01 8.40
C ALA A 570 -8.91 -25.48 8.33
N LYS A 571 -7.82 -24.75 8.10
CA LYS A 571 -7.80 -23.30 7.88
C LYS A 571 -6.51 -22.90 7.15
N ILE A 572 -6.49 -21.69 6.59
CA ILE A 572 -5.28 -21.04 6.09
C ILE A 572 -4.89 -19.93 7.07
N ASP A 573 -3.69 -20.00 7.62
CA ASP A 573 -3.09 -18.86 8.29
C ASP A 573 -2.36 -18.02 7.22
N LEU A 574 -2.74 -16.75 7.12
CA LEU A 574 -2.22 -15.79 6.16
C LEU A 574 -1.40 -14.74 6.93
N ARG A 575 -0.23 -14.38 6.42
CA ARG A 575 0.53 -13.22 6.86
C ARG A 575 0.73 -12.31 5.66
N VAL A 576 0.36 -11.05 5.81
CA VAL A 576 0.43 -10.05 4.75
C VAL A 576 1.14 -8.82 5.27
N SER A 577 2.11 -8.32 4.51
CA SER A 577 2.69 -7.00 4.71
C SER A 577 2.31 -6.12 3.53
N ILE A 578 1.83 -4.91 3.80
CA ILE A 578 1.57 -3.88 2.80
C ILE A 578 2.39 -2.66 3.21
N VAL A 579 3.28 -2.24 2.34
CA VAL A 579 4.19 -1.12 2.59
C VAL A 579 4.23 -0.20 1.38
N ARG A 580 4.50 1.08 1.62
CA ARG A 580 4.73 2.04 0.54
C ARG A 580 6.00 1.66 -0.20
N SER A 581 5.92 1.51 -1.50
CA SER A 581 7.05 1.19 -2.36
C SER A 581 8.08 2.33 -2.42
N THR A 582 9.26 2.03 -2.92
CA THR A 582 10.25 3.04 -3.32
C THR A 582 9.77 3.83 -4.54
N GLU A 583 9.01 3.20 -5.41
CA GLU A 583 8.25 3.92 -6.44
C GLU A 583 7.18 4.76 -5.77
N HIS A 584 7.24 6.07 -6.01
CA HIS A 584 6.33 7.01 -5.36
C HIS A 584 4.88 6.72 -5.77
N ARG A 585 3.96 6.65 -4.81
CA ARG A 585 2.53 6.34 -4.93
C ARG A 585 2.18 4.86 -5.11
N SER A 586 3.17 3.97 -5.24
CA SER A 586 2.98 2.53 -5.35
C SER A 586 3.05 1.84 -3.97
N ILE A 587 2.56 0.61 -3.90
CA ILE A 587 2.64 -0.24 -2.71
C ILE A 587 3.20 -1.62 -3.05
N ASP A 588 4.01 -2.16 -2.13
CA ASP A 588 4.52 -3.53 -2.20
C ASP A 588 3.75 -4.40 -1.21
N ILE A 589 3.30 -5.54 -1.68
CA ILE A 589 2.53 -6.52 -0.91
C ILE A 589 3.35 -7.80 -0.83
N SER A 590 3.66 -8.26 0.37
CA SER A 590 4.18 -9.62 0.58
C SER A 590 3.14 -10.48 1.27
N MET A 591 2.98 -11.71 0.79
CA MET A 591 1.95 -12.63 1.25
C MET A 591 2.54 -14.01 1.50
N GLU A 592 2.39 -14.51 2.72
CA GLU A 592 2.73 -15.87 3.14
C GLU A 592 1.45 -16.60 3.52
N ALA A 593 1.21 -17.76 2.92
CA ALA A 593 0.08 -18.61 3.24
C ALA A 593 0.57 -19.92 3.86
N ALA A 594 -0.15 -20.42 4.87
CA ALA A 594 0.11 -21.73 5.46
C ALA A 594 -1.19 -22.49 5.72
N GLY A 595 -1.27 -23.70 5.22
CA GLY A 595 -2.33 -24.65 5.55
C GLY A 595 -2.10 -25.20 6.96
N VAL A 596 -3.12 -25.16 7.80
CA VAL A 596 -3.07 -25.69 9.17
C VAL A 596 -4.11 -26.80 9.30
N SER A 597 -3.66 -27.98 9.72
CA SER A 597 -4.56 -29.11 10.01
C SER A 597 -5.28 -28.94 11.35
N SER A 598 -6.31 -29.73 11.59
CA SER A 598 -7.08 -29.70 12.84
C SER A 598 -6.24 -30.05 14.09
N ASP A 599 -5.15 -30.81 13.93
CA ASP A 599 -4.20 -31.14 15.02
C ASP A 599 -3.09 -30.08 15.20
N GLY A 600 -3.10 -29.00 14.41
CA GLY A 600 -2.18 -27.87 14.52
C GLY A 600 -0.86 -28.03 13.73
N ARG A 601 -0.68 -29.10 12.97
CA ARG A 601 0.44 -29.21 12.03
C ARG A 601 0.26 -28.19 10.89
N ARG A 602 1.38 -27.71 10.35
CA ARG A 602 1.40 -26.61 9.39
C ARG A 602 2.24 -27.00 8.17
N HIS A 603 1.78 -26.60 6.99
CA HIS A 603 2.54 -26.55 5.75
C HIS A 603 2.47 -25.12 5.23
N SER A 604 3.64 -24.54 4.95
CA SER A 604 3.75 -23.15 4.44
C SER A 604 4.15 -23.20 2.97
N TRP A 605 3.59 -22.31 2.18
CA TRP A 605 4.00 -22.05 0.81
C TRP A 605 5.02 -20.91 0.75
N PRO A 606 5.87 -20.86 -0.29
CA PRO A 606 6.79 -19.76 -0.51
C PRO A 606 6.08 -18.42 -0.50
N VAL A 607 6.75 -17.41 0.02
CA VAL A 607 6.22 -16.05 0.08
C VAL A 607 6.10 -15.49 -1.32
N GLN A 608 4.97 -14.82 -1.61
CA GLN A 608 4.75 -14.10 -2.85
C GLN A 608 4.95 -12.60 -2.61
N LEU A 609 5.73 -11.97 -3.46
CA LEU A 609 5.90 -10.53 -3.52
C LEU A 609 5.17 -9.99 -4.74
N ILE A 610 4.37 -8.98 -4.55
CA ILE A 610 3.48 -8.41 -5.56
C ILE A 610 3.53 -6.89 -5.40
N SER A 611 3.77 -6.16 -6.48
CA SER A 611 3.74 -4.69 -6.48
C SER A 611 2.51 -4.18 -7.20
N LEU A 612 1.82 -3.20 -6.61
CA LEU A 612 0.75 -2.43 -7.24
C LEU A 612 1.34 -1.06 -7.60
N GLN A 613 1.56 -0.88 -8.91
CA GLN A 613 2.23 0.29 -9.50
C GLN A 613 1.30 1.09 -10.37
#